data_7fdf1bff58fbef7dd5ebd14cde32f268
#
_entry.id   7fdf1bff58fbef7dd5ebd14cde32f268
#
_cell.length_a   1.000
_cell.length_b   1.000
_cell.length_c   1.000
_cell.angle_alpha   90.00
_cell.angle_beta   90.00
_cell.angle_gamma   90.00
#
_symmetry.space_group_name_H-M   'P 1'
#
loop_
_entity.id
_entity.type
_entity.pdbx_description
1 polymer ?
#
loop_
_entity_poly.entity_id
_entity_poly.type
_entity_poly.pdbx_seq_one_letter_code
_entity_poly.pdbx_strand_id
1 'polypeptide(L)'
;MREKYPALTVAGIHDGYFKKEGEENEAVIRQVNESGADVLYVCLGAPAQEKWIFANRAKLTTVNAMLGLGGSLDVYAGIVNRAPKIFIKLGLEWFYRLLCEPWRFKRMLKLPKFYFGTWKYKMTGK
;
A
#
# COMPACT_ATOMS: atom_id res chain seq x y z
N MET A 1 -8.83 3.84 -14.01
CA MET A 1 -9.78 2.94 -13.34
C MET A 1 -11.17 3.03 -13.98
N ARG A 2 -11.83 4.18 -14.00
CA ARG A 2 -13.18 4.34 -14.60
C ARG A 2 -13.27 3.91 -16.06
N GLU A 3 -12.30 4.25 -16.90
CA GLU A 3 -12.24 3.82 -18.31
C GLU A 3 -12.20 2.29 -18.47
N LYS A 4 -11.47 1.62 -17.58
CA LYS A 4 -11.28 0.16 -17.62
C LYS A 4 -12.44 -0.59 -16.95
N TYR A 5 -13.11 0.04 -15.99
CA TYR A 5 -14.20 -0.53 -15.21
C TYR A 5 -15.35 0.48 -15.12
N PRO A 6 -16.19 0.60 -16.15
CA PRO A 6 -17.26 1.62 -16.21
C PRO A 6 -18.29 1.51 -15.10
N ALA A 7 -18.53 0.29 -14.61
CA ALA A 7 -19.46 0.03 -13.52
C ALA A 7 -18.91 0.40 -12.13
N LEU A 8 -17.63 0.77 -12.02
CA LEU A 8 -17.02 1.16 -10.76
C LEU A 8 -17.43 2.58 -10.36
N THR A 9 -18.13 2.69 -9.26
CA THR A 9 -18.42 3.98 -8.62
C THR A 9 -17.29 4.36 -7.67
N VAL A 10 -16.64 5.50 -7.93
CA VAL A 10 -15.64 6.07 -7.00
C VAL A 10 -16.38 7.05 -6.09
N ALA A 11 -16.62 6.63 -4.85
CA ALA A 11 -17.35 7.39 -3.85
C ALA A 11 -16.57 8.59 -3.31
N GLY A 12 -15.22 8.48 -3.25
CA GLY A 12 -14.36 9.58 -2.81
C GLY A 12 -12.89 9.24 -2.96
N ILE A 13 -12.05 10.26 -2.81
CA ILE A 13 -10.58 10.15 -2.79
C ILE A 13 -10.02 11.10 -1.74
N HIS A 14 -8.90 10.69 -1.11
CA HIS A 14 -8.13 11.50 -0.17
C HIS A 14 -6.64 11.28 -0.43
N ASP A 15 -5.83 12.32 -0.34
CA ASP A 15 -4.39 12.29 -0.66
C ASP A 15 -3.53 11.50 0.34
N GLY A 16 -4.09 11.21 1.52
CA GLY A 16 -3.41 10.47 2.57
C GLY A 16 -2.43 11.30 3.42
N TYR A 17 -2.28 12.59 3.17
CA TYR A 17 -1.44 13.51 3.96
C TYR A 17 -2.22 14.10 5.13
N PHE A 18 -2.41 13.30 6.18
CA PHE A 18 -3.06 13.71 7.43
C PHE A 18 -2.39 13.03 8.63
N LYS A 19 -2.55 13.57 9.82
CA LYS A 19 -2.12 12.91 11.05
C LYS A 19 -2.97 11.67 11.30
N LYS A 20 -2.31 10.53 11.52
CA LYS A 20 -2.98 9.22 11.64
C LYS A 20 -3.67 9.03 13.00
N GLU A 21 -3.66 10.05 13.82
CA GLU A 21 -4.25 10.12 15.16
C GLU A 21 -4.90 11.48 15.38
N GLY A 22 -5.83 11.58 16.33
CA GLY A 22 -6.50 12.82 16.70
C GLY A 22 -7.57 13.25 15.69
N GLU A 23 -7.88 14.54 15.69
CA GLU A 23 -9.03 15.14 14.99
C GLU A 23 -8.99 14.95 13.46
N GLU A 24 -7.80 15.08 12.85
CA GLU A 24 -7.62 14.86 11.42
C GLU A 24 -7.97 13.42 11.01
N ASN A 25 -7.55 12.43 11.83
CA ASN A 25 -7.89 11.04 11.59
C ASN A 25 -9.41 10.79 11.69
N GLU A 26 -10.05 11.35 12.71
CA GLU A 26 -11.49 11.22 12.89
C GLU A 26 -12.28 11.90 11.76
N ALA A 27 -11.78 13.01 11.23
CA ALA A 27 -12.37 13.68 10.07
C ALA A 27 -12.32 12.79 8.82
N VAL A 28 -11.18 12.13 8.55
CA VAL A 28 -11.05 11.19 7.43
C VAL A 28 -11.98 9.99 7.60
N ILE A 29 -12.10 9.44 8.81
CA ILE A 29 -13.01 8.33 9.10
C ILE A 29 -14.46 8.72 8.85
N ARG A 30 -14.88 9.92 9.30
CA ARG A 30 -16.22 10.45 9.02
C ARG A 30 -16.46 10.58 7.53
N GLN A 31 -15.52 11.18 6.79
CA GLN A 31 -15.62 11.33 5.35
C GLN A 31 -15.80 9.98 4.63
N VAL A 32 -15.05 8.95 5.06
CA VAL A 32 -15.20 7.60 4.49
C VAL A 32 -16.58 7.02 4.78
N ASN A 33 -17.06 7.11 6.01
CA ASN A 33 -18.39 6.60 6.37
C ASN A 33 -19.52 7.36 5.65
N GLU A 34 -19.44 8.69 5.56
CA GLU A 34 -20.41 9.52 4.85
C GLU A 34 -20.44 9.23 3.34
N SER A 35 -19.32 8.77 2.77
CA SER A 35 -19.26 8.43 1.35
C SER A 35 -20.08 7.19 0.97
N GLY A 36 -20.44 6.35 1.95
CA GLY A 36 -21.13 5.08 1.73
C GLY A 36 -20.33 4.05 0.92
N ALA A 37 -19.02 4.19 0.90
CA ALA A 37 -18.16 3.26 0.15
C ALA A 37 -18.14 1.87 0.78
N ASP A 38 -18.30 0.81 -0.04
CA ASP A 38 -18.20 -0.58 0.39
C ASP A 38 -16.76 -1.06 0.49
N VAL A 39 -15.86 -0.49 -0.32
CA VAL A 39 -14.45 -0.89 -0.42
C VAL A 39 -13.53 0.31 -0.25
N LEU A 40 -12.57 0.19 0.66
CA LEU A 40 -11.57 1.21 0.92
C LEU A 40 -10.18 0.73 0.49
N TYR A 41 -9.57 1.46 -0.43
CA TYR A 41 -8.16 1.28 -0.81
C TYR A 41 -7.27 2.22 -0.01
N VAL A 42 -6.39 1.65 0.82
CA VAL A 42 -5.46 2.41 1.66
C VAL A 42 -4.07 2.37 1.05
N CYS A 43 -3.53 3.52 0.67
CA CYS A 43 -2.27 3.66 -0.05
C CYS A 43 -1.22 4.45 0.73
N LEU A 44 -1.16 4.27 2.06
CA LEU A 44 -0.21 4.97 2.95
C LEU A 44 1.19 4.35 2.97
N GLY A 45 1.38 3.26 2.21
CA GLY A 45 2.60 2.46 2.21
C GLY A 45 2.72 1.50 3.40
N ALA A 46 3.40 0.37 3.18
CA ALA A 46 3.64 -0.63 4.24
C ALA A 46 4.75 -0.14 5.21
N PRO A 47 4.63 -0.37 6.53
CA PRO A 47 3.51 -1.00 7.24
C PRO A 47 2.46 0.01 7.77
N ALA A 48 2.50 1.28 7.33
CA ALA A 48 1.61 2.32 7.86
C ALA A 48 0.14 2.05 7.52
N GLN A 49 -0.14 1.58 6.30
CA GLN A 49 -1.48 1.27 5.85
C GLN A 49 -2.14 0.14 6.64
N GLU A 50 -1.39 -0.94 6.92
CA GLU A 50 -1.88 -2.07 7.70
C GLU A 50 -2.17 -1.65 9.16
N LYS A 51 -1.27 -0.87 9.76
CA LYS A 51 -1.45 -0.32 11.11
C LYS A 51 -2.67 0.58 11.19
N TRP A 52 -2.84 1.47 10.21
CA TRP A 52 -3.97 2.40 10.16
C TRP A 52 -5.31 1.67 9.99
N ILE A 53 -5.37 0.69 9.07
CA ILE A 53 -6.56 -0.17 8.89
C ILE A 53 -6.89 -0.88 10.20
N PHE A 54 -5.91 -1.52 10.82
CA PHE A 54 -6.11 -2.27 12.06
C PHE A 54 -6.63 -1.37 13.19
N ALA A 55 -6.05 -0.18 13.35
CA ALA A 55 -6.43 0.77 14.40
C ALA A 55 -7.85 1.34 14.22
N ASN A 56 -8.29 1.52 12.96
CA ASN A 56 -9.52 2.24 12.67
C ASN A 56 -10.68 1.36 12.14
N ARG A 57 -10.45 0.05 11.93
CA ARG A 57 -11.44 -0.87 11.35
C ARG A 57 -12.80 -0.86 12.05
N ALA A 58 -12.81 -0.71 13.38
CA ALA A 58 -14.06 -0.69 14.15
C ALA A 58 -14.85 0.62 13.97
N LYS A 59 -14.21 1.69 13.50
CA LYS A 59 -14.83 3.00 13.25
C LYS A 59 -15.32 3.17 11.81
N LEU A 60 -14.84 2.33 10.89
CA LEU A 60 -15.20 2.33 9.46
C LEU A 60 -16.43 1.45 9.24
N THR A 61 -17.59 1.97 9.63
CA THR A 61 -18.83 1.19 9.77
C THR A 61 -19.52 0.87 8.45
N THR A 62 -19.28 1.64 7.39
CA THR A 62 -19.87 1.43 6.06
C THR A 62 -19.00 0.54 5.16
N VAL A 63 -17.73 0.39 5.50
CA VAL A 63 -16.74 -0.29 4.66
C VAL A 63 -16.75 -1.80 4.92
N ASN A 64 -17.10 -2.59 3.91
CA ASN A 64 -17.12 -4.05 3.97
C ASN A 64 -15.75 -4.68 3.73
N ALA A 65 -14.90 -4.03 2.92
CA ALA A 65 -13.55 -4.52 2.61
C ALA A 65 -12.52 -3.39 2.61
N MET A 66 -11.38 -3.63 3.26
CA MET A 66 -10.25 -2.69 3.35
C MET A 66 -8.99 -3.35 2.83
N LEU A 67 -8.33 -2.72 1.86
CA LEU A 67 -7.13 -3.28 1.21
C LEU A 67 -5.98 -2.27 1.25
N GLY A 68 -4.83 -2.72 1.76
CA GLY A 68 -3.58 -1.97 1.68
C GLY A 68 -2.90 -2.21 0.32
N LEU A 69 -3.04 -1.27 -0.61
CA LEU A 69 -2.50 -1.43 -1.98
C LEU A 69 -1.15 -0.75 -2.18
N GLY A 70 -0.80 0.23 -1.33
CA GLY A 70 0.45 0.98 -1.49
C GLY A 70 0.60 1.54 -2.90
N GLY A 71 1.78 1.40 -3.50
CA GLY A 71 2.06 1.86 -4.87
C GLY A 71 1.48 0.99 -5.99
N SER A 72 0.60 0.04 -5.69
CA SER A 72 -0.04 -0.76 -6.75
C SER A 72 -1.02 0.06 -7.58
N LEU A 73 -1.69 1.05 -6.97
CA LEU A 73 -2.57 1.96 -7.70
C LEU A 73 -1.82 2.80 -8.73
N ASP A 74 -0.57 3.18 -8.47
CA ASP A 74 0.25 3.95 -9.42
C ASP A 74 0.51 3.16 -10.71
N VAL A 75 0.68 1.84 -10.58
CA VAL A 75 0.82 0.93 -11.72
C VAL A 75 -0.50 0.81 -12.49
N TYR A 76 -1.63 0.69 -11.79
CA TYR A 76 -2.96 0.64 -12.43
C TYR A 76 -3.35 1.96 -13.09
N ALA A 77 -2.90 3.08 -12.53
CA ALA A 77 -3.10 4.41 -13.10
C ALA A 77 -2.17 4.71 -14.31
N GLY A 78 -1.20 3.82 -14.57
CA GLY A 78 -0.21 4.04 -15.64
C GLY A 78 0.85 5.08 -15.33
N ILE A 79 0.90 5.58 -14.09
CA ILE A 79 1.90 6.56 -13.62
C ILE A 79 3.28 5.90 -13.52
N VAL A 80 3.32 4.63 -13.11
CA VAL A 80 4.55 3.84 -13.01
C VAL A 80 4.50 2.69 -13.98
N ASN A 81 5.46 2.63 -14.88
CA ASN A 81 5.59 1.52 -15.81
C ASN A 81 5.98 0.24 -15.07
N ARG A 82 5.29 -0.84 -15.36
CA ARG A 82 5.67 -2.16 -14.88
C ARG A 82 7.03 -2.56 -15.47
N ALA A 83 7.84 -3.28 -14.70
CA ALA A 83 9.12 -3.77 -15.17
C ALA A 83 8.99 -4.55 -16.50
N PRO A 84 9.98 -4.45 -17.41
CA PRO A 84 10.02 -5.26 -18.63
C PRO A 84 9.87 -6.75 -18.33
N LYS A 85 9.27 -7.50 -19.27
CA LYS A 85 8.98 -8.94 -19.09
C LYS A 85 10.20 -9.77 -18.67
N ILE A 86 11.41 -9.38 -19.11
CA ILE A 86 12.67 -10.04 -18.75
C ILE A 86 12.92 -9.92 -17.22
N PHE A 87 12.79 -8.73 -16.65
CA PHE A 87 12.96 -8.51 -15.21
C PHE A 87 11.90 -9.27 -14.39
N ILE A 88 10.66 -9.36 -14.90
CA ILE A 88 9.59 -10.12 -14.25
C ILE A 88 9.91 -11.61 -14.26
N LYS A 89 10.34 -12.18 -15.41
CA LYS A 89 10.70 -13.58 -15.53
C LYS A 89 11.88 -14.00 -14.64
N LEU A 90 12.84 -13.08 -14.44
CA LEU A 90 14.00 -13.31 -13.59
C LEU A 90 13.75 -13.01 -12.10
N GLY A 91 12.52 -12.58 -11.71
CA GLY A 91 12.22 -12.17 -10.34
C GLY A 91 12.92 -10.88 -9.90
N LEU A 92 13.44 -10.11 -10.86
CA LEU A 92 14.20 -8.86 -10.65
C LEU A 92 13.35 -7.59 -10.77
N GLU A 93 12.04 -7.69 -10.66
CA GLU A 93 11.14 -6.52 -10.70
C GLU A 93 11.50 -5.49 -9.63
N TRP A 94 11.88 -5.95 -8.44
CA TRP A 94 12.35 -5.09 -7.36
C TRP A 94 13.62 -4.30 -7.72
N PHE A 95 14.54 -4.90 -8.46
CA PHE A 95 15.79 -4.27 -8.90
C PHE A 95 15.51 -3.22 -9.98
N TYR A 96 14.63 -3.51 -10.93
CA TYR A 96 14.18 -2.54 -11.92
C TYR A 96 13.55 -1.31 -11.26
N ARG A 97 12.67 -1.52 -10.28
CA ARG A 97 12.07 -0.43 -9.50
C ARG A 97 13.11 0.37 -8.72
N LEU A 98 14.17 -0.26 -8.22
CA LEU A 98 15.27 0.42 -7.56
C LEU A 98 16.06 1.32 -8.54
N LEU A 99 16.27 0.87 -9.77
CA LEU A 99 16.92 1.68 -10.81
C LEU A 99 16.08 2.91 -11.20
N CYS A 100 14.76 2.73 -11.30
CA CYS A 100 13.85 3.83 -11.62
C CYS A 100 13.66 4.80 -10.45
N GLU A 101 13.77 4.32 -9.20
CA GLU A 101 13.51 5.09 -7.98
C GLU A 101 14.61 4.88 -6.94
N PRO A 102 15.81 5.53 -7.11
CA PRO A 102 16.98 5.28 -6.25
C PRO A 102 16.76 5.60 -4.77
N TRP A 103 15.84 6.51 -4.44
CA TRP A 103 15.50 6.86 -3.04
C TRP A 103 14.90 5.68 -2.26
N ARG A 104 14.41 4.64 -2.93
CA ARG A 104 13.91 3.40 -2.30
C ARG A 104 15.04 2.52 -1.75
N PHE A 105 16.31 2.80 -2.06
CA PHE A 105 17.46 2.01 -1.60
C PHE A 105 17.47 1.83 -0.08
N LYS A 106 17.21 2.88 0.68
CA LYS A 106 17.14 2.81 2.16
C LYS A 106 16.11 1.78 2.66
N ARG A 107 15.03 1.61 1.91
CA ARG A 107 13.96 0.63 2.23
C ARG A 107 14.39 -0.80 1.87
N MET A 108 15.17 -0.94 0.80
CA MET A 108 15.70 -2.21 0.31
C MET A 108 16.80 -2.80 1.21
N LEU A 109 17.55 -1.98 1.94
CA LEU A 109 18.56 -2.43 2.92
C LEU A 109 17.99 -3.32 4.04
N LYS A 110 16.68 -3.31 4.23
CA LYS A 110 16.00 -4.22 5.18
C LYS A 110 15.94 -5.66 4.67
N LEU A 111 15.97 -5.89 3.37
CA LEU A 111 15.89 -7.22 2.76
C LEU A 111 17.12 -8.09 3.09
N PRO A 112 18.38 -7.62 2.87
CA PRO A 112 19.56 -8.37 3.29
C PRO A 112 19.56 -8.67 4.79
N LYS A 113 19.18 -7.69 5.62
CA LYS A 113 19.08 -7.88 7.08
C LYS A 113 18.09 -8.99 7.44
N PHE A 114 16.94 -9.03 6.78
CA PHE A 114 15.95 -10.10 6.97
C PHE A 114 16.51 -11.45 6.52
N TYR A 115 17.14 -11.51 5.34
CA TYR A 115 17.71 -12.75 4.81
C TYR A 115 18.80 -13.32 5.73
N PHE A 116 19.74 -12.49 6.17
CA PHE A 116 20.78 -12.91 7.12
C PHE A 116 20.20 -13.28 8.49
N GLY A 117 19.16 -12.59 8.94
CA GLY A 117 18.46 -12.91 10.18
C GLY A 117 17.79 -14.29 10.13
N THR A 118 17.08 -14.59 9.04
CA THR A 118 16.43 -15.91 8.86
C THR A 118 17.45 -17.03 8.69
N TRP A 119 18.55 -16.78 7.97
CA TRP A 119 19.63 -17.75 7.82
C TRP A 119 20.30 -18.05 9.16
N LYS A 120 20.61 -17.01 9.95
CA LYS A 120 21.14 -17.16 11.31
C LYS A 120 20.18 -17.96 12.21
N TYR A 121 18.90 -17.64 12.19
CA TYR A 121 17.87 -18.35 12.95
C TYR A 121 17.82 -19.85 12.57
N LYS A 122 17.89 -20.16 11.27
CA LYS A 122 17.90 -21.53 10.78
C LYS A 122 19.13 -22.33 11.26
N MET A 123 20.29 -21.65 11.42
CA MET A 123 21.53 -22.29 11.87
C MET A 123 21.65 -22.42 13.38
N THR A 124 21.09 -21.48 14.13
CA THR A 124 21.29 -21.40 15.61
C THR A 124 20.07 -21.81 16.42
N GLY A 125 18.89 -21.96 15.76
CA GLY A 125 17.62 -22.29 16.44
C GLY A 125 17.12 -21.21 17.40
N LYS A 126 17.70 -20.00 17.32
CA LYS A 126 17.35 -18.86 18.17
C LYS A 126 17.13 -17.62 17.32
#